data_108ba59a7bea0469e701749e60749451
#
_entry.id   108ba59a7bea0469e701749e60749451
#
_cell.length_a   1.000
_cell.length_b   1.000
_cell.length_c   1.000
_cell.angle_alpha   90.00
_cell.angle_beta   90.00
_cell.angle_gamma   90.00
#
_symmetry.space_group_name_H-M   'P 1'
#
loop_
_entity.id
_entity.type
_entity.pdbx_description
1 polymer ?
#
loop_
_entity_poly.entity_id
_entity_poly.type
_entity_poly.pdbx_seq_one_letter_code
_entity_poly.pdbx_strand_id
1 'polypeptide(L)'
;MTDIHDFQGNILCNTSSVLGEGPTYDPDTDTVWWFNILGKELHELHLPTGEKKVHELPMMASVLARVDAERQMIATEQGLFLRDIATGELSFYAAIEADKPENRSNDGRTHISGSLWIGTMGKRAEMQAGAIYHVAGGKVTKIFDQISIPNSICFSPDGTIGYFTDTRVSQL
;
A
#
# COMPACT_ATOMS: atom_id res chain seq x y z
N MET A 1 10.76 -32.69 -1.15
CA MET A 1 9.33 -32.37 -1.29
C MET A 1 9.04 -31.33 -0.23
N THR A 2 8.49 -30.20 -0.63
CA THR A 2 8.05 -29.17 0.32
C THR A 2 6.71 -29.66 0.87
N ASP A 3 6.60 -29.83 2.19
CA ASP A 3 5.34 -30.18 2.82
C ASP A 3 4.39 -29.01 2.63
N ILE A 4 3.27 -29.25 1.95
CA ILE A 4 2.19 -28.26 1.79
C ILE A 4 1.26 -28.45 2.99
N HIS A 5 1.16 -27.43 3.82
CA HIS A 5 0.23 -27.41 4.94
C HIS A 5 -1.03 -26.64 4.55
N ASP A 6 -2.19 -27.18 4.90
CA ASP A 6 -3.46 -26.49 4.72
C ASP A 6 -3.50 -25.22 5.58
N PHE A 7 -4.14 -24.17 5.07
CA PHE A 7 -4.38 -22.95 5.82
C PHE A 7 -5.25 -23.24 7.06
N GLN A 8 -4.74 -22.95 8.24
CA GLN A 8 -5.42 -23.17 9.52
C GLN A 8 -5.99 -21.87 10.12
N GLY A 9 -6.00 -20.79 9.35
CA GLY A 9 -6.48 -19.48 9.78
C GLY A 9 -7.99 -19.33 9.71
N ASN A 10 -8.49 -18.27 10.34
CA ASN A 10 -9.88 -17.89 10.32
C ASN A 10 -10.11 -16.73 9.33
N ILE A 11 -11.29 -16.67 8.72
CA ILE A 11 -11.72 -15.54 7.94
C ILE A 11 -12.15 -14.44 8.92
N LEU A 12 -11.42 -13.32 8.95
CA LEU A 12 -11.74 -12.19 9.81
C LEU A 12 -12.93 -11.37 9.30
N CYS A 13 -13.10 -11.31 7.99
CA CYS A 13 -14.13 -10.47 7.37
C CYS A 13 -14.54 -11.03 5.99
N ASN A 14 -15.86 -11.09 5.74
CA ASN A 14 -16.44 -11.54 4.47
C ASN A 14 -16.77 -10.35 3.53
N THR A 15 -16.00 -9.27 3.59
CA THR A 15 -16.22 -8.13 2.69
C THR A 15 -15.69 -8.43 1.30
N SER A 16 -16.54 -8.26 0.32
CA SER A 16 -16.13 -8.32 -1.09
C SER A 16 -15.50 -7.00 -1.49
N SER A 17 -14.35 -7.04 -2.14
CA SER A 17 -13.69 -5.89 -2.77
C SER A 17 -13.52 -6.16 -4.26
N VAL A 18 -13.64 -5.14 -5.09
CA VAL A 18 -13.36 -5.27 -6.53
C VAL A 18 -11.87 -5.53 -6.76
N LEU A 19 -11.03 -4.85 -5.97
CA LEU A 19 -9.58 -5.10 -5.90
C LEU A 19 -9.13 -4.83 -4.46
N GLY A 20 -9.10 -5.88 -3.65
CA GLY A 20 -8.64 -5.84 -2.25
C GLY A 20 -7.13 -5.94 -2.18
N GLU A 21 -6.45 -4.94 -1.59
CA GLU A 21 -5.00 -4.83 -1.55
C GLU A 21 -4.48 -4.08 -0.31
N GLY A 22 -3.16 -4.11 -0.12
CA GLY A 22 -2.44 -3.33 0.87
C GLY A 22 -2.83 -3.60 2.33
N PRO A 23 -3.02 -4.87 2.77
CA PRO A 23 -3.38 -5.13 4.15
C PRO A 23 -2.26 -4.67 5.08
N THR A 24 -2.63 -3.87 6.08
CA THR A 24 -1.72 -3.31 7.07
C THR A 24 -2.31 -3.50 8.46
N TYR A 25 -1.52 -4.01 9.38
CA TYR A 25 -1.90 -4.17 10.78
C TYR A 25 -1.22 -3.11 11.64
N ASP A 26 -2.01 -2.43 12.46
CA ASP A 26 -1.54 -1.51 13.49
C ASP A 26 -1.61 -2.19 14.86
N PRO A 27 -0.46 -2.56 15.44
CA PRO A 27 -0.41 -3.26 16.73
C PRO A 27 -0.78 -2.38 17.93
N ASP A 28 -0.68 -1.06 17.82
CA ASP A 28 -0.99 -0.16 18.95
C ASP A 28 -2.49 0.00 19.16
N THR A 29 -3.26 -0.16 18.09
CA THR A 29 -4.73 -0.07 18.12
C THR A 29 -5.42 -1.40 17.86
N ASP A 30 -4.64 -2.49 17.63
CA ASP A 30 -5.13 -3.81 17.23
C ASP A 30 -6.14 -3.73 16.07
N THR A 31 -5.77 -2.96 15.04
CA THR A 31 -6.63 -2.64 13.89
C THR A 31 -5.99 -3.10 12.58
N VAL A 32 -6.79 -3.74 11.74
CA VAL A 32 -6.42 -4.12 10.37
C VAL A 32 -7.04 -3.13 9.38
N TRP A 33 -6.21 -2.65 8.47
CA TRP A 33 -6.58 -1.75 7.38
C TRP A 33 -6.32 -2.44 6.04
N TRP A 34 -7.16 -2.19 5.04
CA TRP A 34 -6.93 -2.60 3.64
C TRP A 34 -7.69 -1.72 2.67
N PHE A 35 -7.29 -1.74 1.42
CA PHE A 35 -7.94 -0.95 0.37
C PHE A 35 -8.84 -1.82 -0.51
N ASN A 36 -9.93 -1.26 -0.97
CA ASN A 36 -10.60 -1.62 -2.20
C ASN A 36 -10.23 -0.56 -3.25
N ILE A 37 -9.12 -0.80 -3.97
CA ILE A 37 -8.49 0.21 -4.84
C ILE A 37 -9.48 0.78 -5.85
N LEU A 38 -10.15 -0.11 -6.60
CA LEU A 38 -11.09 0.30 -7.65
C LEU A 38 -12.39 0.85 -7.08
N GLY A 39 -12.78 0.44 -5.87
CA GLY A 39 -13.91 1.00 -5.13
C GLY A 39 -13.61 2.34 -4.49
N LYS A 40 -12.32 2.75 -4.44
CA LYS A 40 -11.86 3.95 -3.75
C LYS A 40 -12.28 3.96 -2.28
N GLU A 41 -11.99 2.88 -1.58
CA GLU A 41 -12.35 2.69 -0.17
C GLU A 41 -11.12 2.28 0.62
N LEU A 42 -11.02 2.79 1.85
CA LEU A 42 -10.14 2.29 2.90
C LEU A 42 -11.00 1.60 3.95
N HIS A 43 -10.77 0.33 4.16
CA HIS A 43 -11.46 -0.47 5.15
C HIS A 43 -10.66 -0.52 6.45
N GLU A 44 -11.39 -0.48 7.56
CA GLU A 44 -10.88 -0.57 8.93
C GLU A 44 -11.61 -1.68 9.67
N LEU A 45 -10.88 -2.54 10.36
CA LEU A 45 -11.43 -3.57 11.24
C LEU A 45 -10.68 -3.54 12.57
N HIS A 46 -11.34 -3.13 13.62
CA HIS A 46 -10.81 -3.18 15.00
C HIS A 46 -11.03 -4.60 15.55
N LEU A 47 -9.94 -5.35 15.73
CA LEU A 47 -10.01 -6.77 16.04
C LEU A 47 -10.67 -7.08 17.39
N PRO A 48 -10.40 -6.32 18.50
CA PRO A 48 -11.01 -6.61 19.79
C PRO A 48 -12.53 -6.52 19.83
N THR A 49 -13.12 -5.62 19.04
CA THR A 49 -14.57 -5.40 19.03
C THR A 49 -15.27 -6.00 17.82
N GLY A 50 -14.51 -6.32 16.75
CA GLY A 50 -15.06 -6.69 15.46
C GLY A 50 -15.74 -5.53 14.72
N GLU A 51 -15.61 -4.28 15.23
CA GLU A 51 -16.15 -3.11 14.58
C GLU A 51 -15.44 -2.86 13.25
N LYS A 52 -16.25 -2.69 12.20
CA LYS A 52 -15.77 -2.42 10.86
C LYS A 52 -16.27 -1.07 10.38
N LYS A 53 -15.37 -0.30 9.78
CA LYS A 53 -15.67 0.97 9.10
C LYS A 53 -15.18 0.93 7.66
N VAL A 54 -15.84 1.70 6.81
CA VAL A 54 -15.45 1.94 5.43
C VAL A 54 -15.34 3.45 5.24
N HIS A 55 -14.16 3.88 4.82
CA HIS A 55 -13.85 5.28 4.55
C HIS A 55 -13.80 5.48 3.03
N GLU A 56 -14.70 6.28 2.50
CA GLU A 56 -14.67 6.66 1.08
C GLU A 56 -13.47 7.56 0.81
N LEU A 57 -12.79 7.30 -0.30
CA LEU A 57 -11.64 8.08 -0.76
C LEU A 57 -11.98 8.80 -2.07
N PRO A 58 -11.50 10.02 -2.29
CA PRO A 58 -11.78 10.76 -3.52
C PRO A 58 -11.07 10.18 -4.75
N MET A 59 -10.06 9.33 -4.53
CA MET A 59 -9.18 8.77 -5.56
C MET A 59 -8.75 7.35 -5.20
N MET A 60 -8.18 6.61 -6.16
CA MET A 60 -7.60 5.31 -5.91
C MET A 60 -6.38 5.41 -4.99
N ALA A 61 -6.31 4.53 -4.00
CA ALA A 61 -5.19 4.40 -3.06
C ALA A 61 -4.92 2.92 -2.79
N SER A 62 -3.69 2.58 -2.44
CA SER A 62 -3.27 1.18 -2.32
C SER A 62 -2.29 0.88 -1.19
N VAL A 63 -1.63 1.88 -0.63
CA VAL A 63 -0.62 1.71 0.41
C VAL A 63 -0.95 2.60 1.60
N LEU A 64 -0.89 2.03 2.79
CA LEU A 64 -1.02 2.75 4.05
C LEU A 64 0.24 2.53 4.88
N ALA A 65 0.82 3.60 5.39
CA ALA A 65 1.89 3.58 6.37
C ALA A 65 1.49 4.41 7.59
N ARG A 66 1.69 3.87 8.77
CA ARG A 66 1.50 4.63 10.00
C ARG A 66 2.57 5.70 10.14
N VAL A 67 2.18 6.92 10.44
CA VAL A 67 3.09 8.03 10.74
C VAL A 67 3.22 8.22 12.24
N ASP A 68 2.08 8.36 12.92
CA ASP A 68 1.97 8.49 14.37
C ASP A 68 0.59 8.03 14.86
N ALA A 69 0.21 8.40 16.08
CA ALA A 69 -1.08 8.03 16.66
C ALA A 69 -2.28 8.73 16.00
N GLU A 70 -2.05 9.83 15.29
CA GLU A 70 -3.11 10.67 14.73
C GLU A 70 -3.14 10.62 13.20
N ARG A 71 -2.02 10.20 12.55
CA ARG A 71 -1.84 10.34 11.11
C ARG A 71 -1.34 9.06 10.44
N GLN A 72 -1.85 8.85 9.26
CA GLN A 72 -1.43 7.81 8.31
C GLN A 72 -0.92 8.46 7.03
N MET A 73 0.09 7.86 6.39
CA MET A 73 0.49 8.17 5.03
C MET A 73 -0.27 7.24 4.08
N ILE A 74 -0.91 7.78 3.05
CA ILE A 74 -1.59 7.02 2.01
C ILE A 74 -0.94 7.31 0.66
N ALA A 75 -0.57 6.24 -0.08
CA ALA A 75 -0.16 6.36 -1.47
C ALA A 75 -1.36 6.19 -2.39
N THR A 76 -1.51 7.13 -3.32
CA THR A 76 -2.64 7.26 -4.22
C THR A 76 -2.19 7.32 -5.68
N GLU A 77 -3.15 7.43 -6.60
CA GLU A 77 -2.90 7.69 -8.03
C GLU A 77 -2.37 9.11 -8.33
N GLN A 78 -2.34 10.01 -7.33
CA GLN A 78 -1.85 11.39 -7.47
C GLN A 78 -0.60 11.68 -6.63
N GLY A 79 -0.14 10.70 -5.86
CA GLY A 79 1.01 10.83 -4.96
C GLY A 79 0.66 10.48 -3.53
N LEU A 80 1.35 11.10 -2.58
CA LEU A 80 1.25 10.84 -1.16
C LEU A 80 0.39 11.87 -0.46
N PHE A 81 -0.46 11.40 0.44
CA PHE A 81 -1.31 12.22 1.30
C PHE A 81 -1.17 11.78 2.75
N LEU A 82 -1.18 12.75 3.65
CA LEU A 82 -1.39 12.49 5.08
C LEU A 82 -2.89 12.44 5.35
N ARG A 83 -3.33 11.37 5.97
CA ARG A 83 -4.71 11.20 6.44
C ARG A 83 -4.75 11.42 7.94
N ASP A 84 -5.60 12.32 8.40
CA ASP A 84 -6.00 12.40 9.79
C ASP A 84 -6.91 11.21 10.12
N ILE A 85 -6.57 10.44 11.15
CA ILE A 85 -7.30 9.20 11.47
C ILE A 85 -8.70 9.50 11.99
N ALA A 86 -8.86 10.57 12.81
CA ALA A 86 -10.12 10.88 13.45
C ALA A 86 -11.14 11.47 12.47
N THR A 87 -10.70 12.34 11.56
CA THR A 87 -11.59 13.05 10.63
C THR A 87 -11.66 12.43 9.25
N GLY A 88 -10.62 11.64 8.85
CA GLY A 88 -10.47 11.12 7.51
C GLY A 88 -9.96 12.15 6.49
N GLU A 89 -9.68 13.38 6.92
CA GLU A 89 -9.21 14.46 6.05
C GLU A 89 -7.85 14.11 5.43
N LEU A 90 -7.70 14.40 4.13
CA LEU A 90 -6.49 14.17 3.36
C LEU A 90 -5.77 15.49 3.07
N SER A 91 -4.53 15.60 3.48
CA SER A 91 -3.64 16.70 3.11
C SER A 91 -2.51 16.22 2.21
N PHE A 92 -2.26 16.95 1.11
CA PHE A 92 -1.22 16.60 0.16
C PHE A 92 0.17 16.66 0.81
N TYR A 93 0.99 15.63 0.55
CA TYR A 93 2.35 15.54 1.08
C TYR A 93 3.41 15.63 -0.02
N ALA A 94 3.35 14.77 -1.04
CA ALA A 94 4.33 14.77 -2.12
C ALA A 94 3.76 14.14 -3.40
N ALA A 95 4.18 14.63 -4.56
CA ALA A 95 3.81 14.05 -5.84
C ALA A 95 4.60 12.76 -6.13
N ILE A 96 3.90 11.75 -6.64
CA ILE A 96 4.49 10.57 -7.30
C ILE A 96 3.68 10.37 -8.58
N GLU A 97 4.33 10.55 -9.73
CA GLU A 97 3.72 10.41 -11.06
C GLU A 97 2.39 11.17 -11.25
N ALA A 98 2.22 12.31 -10.56
CA ALA A 98 1.02 13.15 -10.72
C ALA A 98 0.83 13.71 -12.14
N ASP A 99 1.88 13.66 -12.94
CA ASP A 99 1.91 13.98 -14.37
C ASP A 99 1.53 12.80 -15.28
N LYS A 100 1.28 11.61 -14.71
CA LYS A 100 0.89 10.38 -15.41
C LYS A 100 -0.49 9.88 -14.94
N PRO A 101 -1.59 10.49 -15.39
CA PRO A 101 -2.95 10.14 -14.95
C PRO A 101 -3.36 8.71 -15.29
N GLU A 102 -2.64 8.05 -16.20
CA GLU A 102 -2.80 6.64 -16.55
C GLU A 102 -2.21 5.68 -15.53
N ASN A 103 -1.37 6.17 -14.60
CA ASN A 103 -0.75 5.37 -13.55
C ASN A 103 -1.49 5.49 -12.21
N ARG A 104 -1.19 4.56 -11.32
CA ARG A 104 -1.61 4.52 -9.92
C ARG A 104 -0.54 3.87 -9.04
N SER A 105 -0.59 4.07 -7.73
CA SER A 105 0.15 3.24 -6.78
C SER A 105 -0.38 1.80 -6.80
N ASN A 106 0.48 0.83 -6.49
CA ASN A 106 0.11 -0.59 -6.37
C ASN A 106 0.51 -1.13 -5.01
N ASP A 107 1.72 -1.67 -4.86
CA ASP A 107 2.23 -2.21 -3.60
C ASP A 107 3.20 -1.24 -2.93
N GLY A 108 3.40 -1.38 -1.63
CA GLY A 108 4.37 -0.61 -0.87
C GLY A 108 4.59 -1.16 0.52
N ARG A 109 5.74 -0.82 1.10
CA ARG A 109 6.12 -1.30 2.41
C ARG A 109 6.95 -0.26 3.16
N THR A 110 6.65 -0.08 4.44
CA THR A 110 7.48 0.70 5.34
C THR A 110 8.71 -0.12 5.75
N HIS A 111 9.89 0.48 5.59
CA HIS A 111 11.15 -0.06 6.06
C HIS A 111 11.33 0.22 7.56
N ILE A 112 12.16 -0.55 8.26
CA ILE A 112 12.44 -0.39 9.69
C ILE A 112 13.03 0.99 10.05
N SER A 113 13.65 1.69 9.09
CA SER A 113 14.13 3.08 9.27
C SER A 113 13.03 4.14 9.22
N GLY A 114 11.78 3.75 8.97
CA GLY A 114 10.66 4.66 8.74
C GLY A 114 10.56 5.17 7.30
N SER A 115 11.46 4.79 6.38
CA SER A 115 11.28 5.09 4.96
C SER A 115 10.21 4.20 4.34
N LEU A 116 9.61 4.66 3.24
CA LEU A 116 8.55 3.94 2.54
C LEU A 116 8.98 3.64 1.11
N TRP A 117 8.85 2.39 0.68
CA TRP A 117 8.95 2.01 -0.72
C TRP A 117 7.56 1.89 -1.32
N ILE A 118 7.39 2.42 -2.53
CA ILE A 118 6.10 2.42 -3.24
C ILE A 118 6.33 2.06 -4.68
N GLY A 119 5.57 1.11 -5.16
CA GLY A 119 5.50 0.74 -6.56
C GLY A 119 4.33 1.44 -7.25
N THR A 120 4.55 1.91 -8.48
CA THR A 120 3.52 2.42 -9.38
C THR A 120 3.34 1.52 -10.59
N MET A 121 2.18 1.56 -11.21
CA MET A 121 1.87 0.80 -12.41
C MET A 121 0.83 1.51 -13.27
N GLY A 122 0.78 1.16 -14.54
CA GLY A 122 -0.31 1.57 -15.42
C GLY A 122 -1.65 0.98 -14.97
N LYS A 123 -2.73 1.75 -15.01
CA LYS A 123 -4.08 1.35 -14.58
C LYS A 123 -4.64 0.14 -15.35
N ARG A 124 -4.15 -0.09 -16.57
CA ARG A 124 -4.50 -1.25 -17.40
C ARG A 124 -3.38 -2.29 -17.47
N ALA A 125 -2.42 -2.22 -16.51
CA ALA A 125 -1.26 -3.10 -16.45
C ALA A 125 -0.37 -3.02 -17.71
N GLU A 126 -0.15 -1.82 -18.23
CA GLU A 126 0.76 -1.58 -19.34
C GLU A 126 2.18 -1.97 -18.97
N MET A 127 2.88 -2.56 -19.94
CA MET A 127 4.27 -2.98 -19.76
C MET A 127 5.16 -1.78 -19.48
N GLN A 128 6.00 -1.91 -18.44
CA GLN A 128 7.06 -0.94 -18.09
C GLN A 128 6.56 0.50 -17.87
N ALA A 129 5.28 0.66 -17.48
CA ALA A 129 4.67 1.97 -17.29
C ALA A 129 4.99 2.60 -15.92
N GLY A 130 5.31 1.77 -14.94
CA GLY A 130 5.54 2.18 -13.55
C GLY A 130 6.99 2.16 -13.12
N ALA A 131 7.19 2.32 -11.82
CA ALA A 131 8.49 2.46 -11.17
C ALA A 131 8.41 2.07 -9.68
N ILE A 132 9.58 1.92 -9.02
CA ILE A 132 9.68 1.86 -7.56
C ILE A 132 10.26 3.18 -7.05
N TYR A 133 9.63 3.73 -6.03
CA TYR A 133 10.02 4.96 -5.35
C TYR A 133 10.41 4.69 -3.90
N HIS A 134 11.46 5.37 -3.44
CA HIS A 134 11.86 5.45 -2.04
C HIS A 134 11.49 6.83 -1.49
N VAL A 135 10.81 6.85 -0.36
CA VAL A 135 10.35 8.07 0.31
C VAL A 135 10.95 8.13 1.71
N ALA A 136 11.72 9.17 1.98
CA ALA A 136 12.32 9.41 3.29
C ALA A 136 12.52 10.92 3.53
N GLY A 137 12.18 11.39 4.73
CA GLY A 137 12.40 12.79 5.13
C GLY A 137 11.79 13.83 4.18
N GLY A 138 10.62 13.54 3.62
CA GLY A 138 9.95 14.41 2.66
C GLY A 138 10.48 14.33 1.23
N LYS A 139 11.54 13.55 0.98
CA LYS A 139 12.12 13.37 -0.34
C LYS A 139 11.59 12.10 -1.01
N VAL A 140 11.11 12.24 -2.24
CA VAL A 140 10.73 11.13 -3.13
C VAL A 140 11.86 10.90 -4.13
N THR A 141 12.36 9.67 -4.20
CA THR A 141 13.44 9.28 -5.12
C THR A 141 13.02 8.04 -5.89
N LYS A 142 13.00 8.11 -7.22
CA LYS A 142 12.82 6.93 -8.06
C LYS A 142 14.08 6.06 -7.97
N ILE A 143 13.94 4.80 -7.60
CA ILE A 143 15.06 3.86 -7.44
C ILE A 143 15.10 2.79 -8.53
N PHE A 144 13.94 2.42 -9.10
CA PHE A 144 13.83 1.56 -10.26
C PHE A 144 12.81 2.12 -11.22
N ASP A 145 13.06 1.98 -12.50
CA ASP A 145 12.18 2.42 -13.60
C ASP A 145 11.74 1.21 -14.45
N GLN A 146 10.78 1.44 -15.34
CA GLN A 146 10.30 0.43 -16.29
C GLN A 146 9.74 -0.84 -15.60
N ILE A 147 9.06 -0.68 -14.50
CA ILE A 147 8.35 -1.75 -13.80
C ILE A 147 6.93 -1.84 -14.32
N SER A 148 6.43 -3.06 -14.55
CA SER A 148 5.07 -3.26 -15.08
C SER A 148 4.04 -3.37 -13.97
N ILE A 149 4.19 -4.35 -13.07
CA ILE A 149 3.27 -4.60 -11.95
C ILE A 149 4.11 -4.90 -10.70
N PRO A 150 4.54 -3.87 -9.95
CA PRO A 150 5.34 -4.05 -8.74
C PRO A 150 4.48 -4.66 -7.62
N ASN A 151 4.98 -5.76 -7.05
CA ASN A 151 4.35 -6.46 -5.94
C ASN A 151 5.39 -7.02 -4.96
N SER A 152 4.90 -7.46 -3.79
CA SER A 152 5.68 -8.16 -2.77
C SER A 152 6.86 -7.36 -2.24
N ILE A 153 6.72 -6.02 -2.16
CA ILE A 153 7.76 -5.19 -1.56
C ILE A 153 7.94 -5.59 -0.10
N CYS A 154 9.13 -6.05 0.23
CA CYS A 154 9.48 -6.45 1.59
C CYS A 154 10.98 -6.24 1.86
N PHE A 155 11.38 -6.41 3.11
CA PHE A 155 12.75 -6.19 3.54
C PHE A 155 13.24 -7.37 4.38
N SER A 156 14.55 -7.62 4.34
CA SER A 156 15.18 -8.56 5.27
C SER A 156 14.97 -8.11 6.73
N PRO A 157 15.02 -9.03 7.70
CA PRO A 157 14.79 -8.68 9.11
C PRO A 157 15.73 -7.59 9.66
N ASP A 158 16.96 -7.51 9.12
CA ASP A 158 17.95 -6.48 9.47
C ASP A 158 17.81 -5.18 8.64
N GLY A 159 16.89 -5.15 7.67
CA GLY A 159 16.63 -4.01 6.82
C GLY A 159 17.73 -3.74 5.77
N THR A 160 18.70 -4.65 5.57
CA THR A 160 19.82 -4.39 4.64
C THR A 160 19.49 -4.73 3.20
N ILE A 161 18.48 -5.57 2.96
CA ILE A 161 18.07 -6.01 1.62
C ILE A 161 16.58 -5.71 1.44
N GLY A 162 16.24 -5.06 0.32
CA GLY A 162 14.87 -4.90 -0.15
C GLY A 162 14.57 -5.84 -1.31
N TYR A 163 13.39 -6.42 -1.32
CA TYR A 163 12.89 -7.30 -2.37
C TYR A 163 11.62 -6.73 -2.97
N PHE A 164 11.40 -6.97 -4.24
CA PHE A 164 10.11 -6.78 -4.91
C PHE A 164 10.01 -7.71 -6.12
N THR A 165 8.80 -7.91 -6.61
CA THR A 165 8.58 -8.64 -7.86
C THR A 165 7.97 -7.72 -8.91
N ASP A 166 8.32 -7.93 -10.18
CA ASP A 166 7.48 -7.46 -11.29
C ASP A 166 6.64 -8.66 -11.76
N THR A 167 5.38 -8.71 -11.34
CA THR A 167 4.46 -9.82 -11.61
C THR A 167 4.31 -10.09 -13.11
N ARG A 168 4.41 -9.07 -13.95
CA ARG A 168 4.22 -9.20 -15.41
C ARG A 168 5.32 -10.00 -16.08
N VAL A 169 6.54 -9.93 -15.57
CA VAL A 169 7.70 -10.65 -16.08
C VAL A 169 8.12 -11.83 -15.21
N SER A 170 7.39 -12.06 -14.09
CA SER A 170 7.63 -13.17 -13.15
C SER A 170 9.07 -13.20 -12.63
N GLN A 171 9.62 -12.02 -12.30
CA GLN A 171 10.97 -11.87 -11.76
C GLN A 171 10.93 -11.26 -10.36
N LEU A 172 11.82 -11.75 -9.51
CA LEU A 172 12.11 -11.25 -8.16
C LEU A 172 13.45 -10.53 -8.18
#